data_21eb01cfbd22282e082e647ad320f125
#
_entry.id   21eb01cfbd22282e082e647ad320f125
#
_cell.length_a   1.000
_cell.length_b   1.000
_cell.length_c   1.000
_cell.angle_alpha   90.00
_cell.angle_beta   90.00
_cell.angle_gamma   90.00
#
_symmetry.space_group_name_H-M   'P 1'
#
loop_
_entity.id
_entity.type
_entity.pdbx_description
1 polymer ?
#
loop_
_entity_poly.entity_id
_entity_poly.type
_entity_poly.pdbx_seq_one_letter_code
_entity_poly.pdbx_strand_id
1 'polypeptide(L)' 'MPNSDLISALLYRLNENQLALEAAIMELTIWVEQQGASDEIGGNIRAAVKVITLNEEFINISLKTLMPPE' A
#
# COMPACT_ATOMS: atom_id res chain seq x y z
N MET A 1 -26.07 0.04 11.00
CA MET A 1 -25.21 0.42 9.90
C MET A 1 -25.29 -0.62 8.79
N PRO A 2 -25.54 -0.23 7.56
CA PRO A 2 -25.53 -1.19 6.46
C PRO A 2 -24.18 -1.88 6.32
N ASN A 3 -24.19 -3.17 5.96
CA ASN A 3 -22.96 -3.93 5.79
C ASN A 3 -22.02 -3.31 4.75
N SER A 4 -22.57 -2.70 3.70
CA SER A 4 -21.76 -2.05 2.68
C SER A 4 -20.95 -0.89 3.23
N ASP A 5 -21.48 -0.11 4.17
CA ASP A 5 -20.76 0.99 4.81
C ASP A 5 -19.65 0.47 5.69
N LEU A 6 -19.88 -0.63 6.39
CA LEU A 6 -18.85 -1.26 7.22
C LEU A 6 -17.71 -1.83 6.36
N ILE A 7 -18.05 -2.46 5.25
CA ILE A 7 -17.08 -2.99 4.29
C ILE A 7 -16.21 -1.86 3.75
N SER A 8 -16.85 -0.76 3.33
CA SER A 8 -16.11 0.41 2.82
C SER A 8 -15.17 0.99 3.87
N ALA A 9 -15.63 1.10 5.12
CA ALA A 9 -14.82 1.61 6.20
C ALA A 9 -13.63 0.68 6.49
N LEU A 10 -13.85 -0.63 6.46
CA LEU A 10 -12.80 -1.61 6.65
C LEU A 10 -11.74 -1.52 5.55
N LEU A 11 -12.19 -1.45 4.29
CA LEU A 11 -11.28 -1.32 3.16
C LEU A 11 -10.46 -0.04 3.23
N TYR A 12 -11.07 1.06 3.67
CA TYR A 12 -10.36 2.32 3.86
C TYR A 12 -9.24 2.17 4.89
N ARG A 13 -9.52 1.53 6.03
CA ARG A 13 -8.52 1.30 7.08
C ARG A 13 -7.40 0.39 6.60
N LEU A 14 -7.74 -0.68 5.87
CA LEU A 14 -6.74 -1.56 5.29
C LEU A 14 -5.84 -0.81 4.30
N ASN A 15 -6.42 0.08 3.50
CA ASN A 15 -5.65 0.90 2.57
C ASN A 15 -4.70 1.84 3.31
N GLU A 16 -5.13 2.47 4.39
CA GLU A 16 -4.26 3.30 5.23
C GLU A 16 -3.09 2.49 5.77
N ASN A 17 -3.36 1.26 6.23
CA ASN A 17 -2.30 0.38 6.72
C ASN A 17 -1.30 0.02 5.63
N GLN A 18 -1.77 -0.22 4.41
CA GLN A 18 -0.89 -0.52 3.27
C GLN A 18 0.02 0.66 2.95
N LEU A 19 -0.51 1.87 2.99
CA LEU A 19 0.28 3.08 2.74
C LEU A 19 1.37 3.25 3.79
N ALA A 20 1.04 3.02 5.06
CA ALA A 20 2.00 3.11 6.16
C ALA A 20 3.10 2.05 6.03
N LEU A 21 2.73 0.81 5.69
CA LEU A 21 3.68 -0.28 5.49
C LEU A 21 4.59 -0.01 4.30
N GLU A 22 4.04 0.50 3.20
CA GLU A 22 4.83 0.86 2.02
C GLU A 22 5.89 1.89 2.37
N ALA A 23 5.50 2.95 3.10
CA ALA A 23 6.42 3.99 3.51
C ALA A 23 7.55 3.43 4.38
N ALA A 24 7.22 2.56 5.34
CA ALA A 24 8.18 1.94 6.23
C ALA A 24 9.15 1.02 5.45
N ILE A 25 8.62 0.24 4.52
CA ILE A 25 9.43 -0.66 3.69
C ILE A 25 10.39 0.14 2.82
N MET A 26 9.93 1.25 2.25
CA MET A 26 10.80 2.09 1.41
C MET A 26 11.93 2.72 2.22
N GLU A 27 11.67 3.17 3.44
CA GLU A 27 12.70 3.68 4.33
C GLU A 27 13.74 2.60 4.65
N LEU A 28 13.26 1.39 4.99
CA LEU A 28 14.16 0.27 5.27
C LEU A 28 14.96 -0.14 4.04
N THR A 29 14.36 -0.09 2.85
CA THR A 29 15.03 -0.41 1.61
C THR A 29 16.19 0.53 1.36
N ILE A 30 15.96 1.83 1.52
CA ILE A 30 17.00 2.84 1.36
C ILE A 30 18.14 2.59 2.35
N TRP A 31 17.80 2.33 3.61
CA TRP A 31 18.78 2.06 4.64
C TRP A 31 19.64 0.83 4.30
N VAL A 32 18.99 -0.27 3.89
CA VAL A 32 19.65 -1.52 3.52
C VAL A 32 20.62 -1.28 2.34
N GLU A 33 20.17 -0.53 1.33
CA GLU A 33 20.98 -0.20 0.17
C GLU A 33 22.20 0.61 0.58
N GLN A 34 22.05 1.55 1.51
CA GLN A 34 23.15 2.36 2.04
C GLN A 34 24.16 1.52 2.82
N GLN A 35 23.73 0.39 3.40
CA GLN A 35 24.60 -0.53 4.11
C GLN A 35 25.36 -1.49 3.17
N GLY A 36 25.19 -1.34 1.87
CA GLY A 36 25.92 -2.14 0.88
C GLY A 36 25.24 -3.44 0.49
N ALA A 37 23.93 -3.54 0.68
CA ALA A 37 23.18 -4.70 0.20
C ALA A 37 23.30 -4.81 -1.32
N SER A 38 23.20 -6.04 -1.83
CA SER A 38 23.30 -6.28 -3.26
C SER A 38 22.13 -5.62 -4.02
N ASP A 39 22.37 -5.26 -5.28
CA ASP A 39 21.32 -4.73 -6.16
C ASP A 39 20.17 -5.71 -6.32
N GLU A 40 20.46 -7.01 -6.25
CA GLU A 40 19.44 -8.05 -6.31
C GLU A 40 18.43 -7.92 -5.17
N ILE A 41 18.93 -7.76 -3.93
CA ILE A 41 18.05 -7.61 -2.76
C ILE A 41 17.22 -6.34 -2.88
N GLY A 42 17.84 -5.21 -3.20
CA GLY A 42 17.13 -3.94 -3.37
C GLY A 42 16.10 -4.03 -4.48
N GLY A 43 16.44 -4.66 -5.60
CA GLY A 43 15.53 -4.86 -6.72
C GLY A 43 14.32 -5.73 -6.36
N ASN A 44 14.55 -6.79 -5.58
CA ASN A 44 13.47 -7.68 -5.14
C ASN A 44 12.48 -6.95 -4.24
N ILE A 45 13.00 -6.13 -3.31
CA ILE A 45 12.15 -5.35 -2.42
C ILE A 45 11.33 -4.34 -3.22
N ARG A 46 11.95 -3.63 -4.15
CA ARG A 46 11.28 -2.63 -4.98
C ARG A 46 10.21 -3.25 -5.87
N ALA A 47 10.46 -4.45 -6.39
CA ALA A 47 9.46 -5.18 -7.18
C ALA A 47 8.24 -5.54 -6.33
N ALA A 48 8.45 -5.97 -5.08
CA ALA A 48 7.36 -6.27 -4.16
C ALA A 48 6.56 -5.00 -3.82
N VAL A 49 7.24 -3.89 -3.55
CA VAL A 49 6.59 -2.60 -3.26
C VAL A 49 5.75 -2.13 -4.45
N LYS A 50 6.20 -2.39 -5.67
CA LYS A 50 5.43 -2.02 -6.86
C LYS A 50 4.08 -2.72 -6.91
N VAL A 51 3.99 -3.96 -6.47
CA VAL A 51 2.71 -4.68 -6.38
C VAL A 51 1.78 -3.96 -5.38
N ILE A 52 2.31 -3.55 -4.24
CA ILE A 52 1.54 -2.81 -3.24
C ILE A 52 1.02 -1.50 -3.84
N THR A 53 1.87 -0.75 -4.53
CA THR A 53 1.48 0.52 -5.17
C THR A 53 0.36 0.34 -6.18
N LEU A 54 0.45 -0.69 -7.03
CA LEU A 54 -0.59 -0.98 -8.01
C LEU A 54 -1.91 -1.35 -7.33
N ASN A 55 -1.84 -2.13 -6.26
CA ASN A 55 -3.03 -2.51 -5.50
C ASN A 55 -3.67 -1.29 -4.82
N GLU A 56 -2.86 -0.35 -4.32
CA GLU A 56 -3.37 0.88 -3.72
C GLU A 56 -4.16 1.71 -4.72
N GLU A 57 -3.68 1.83 -5.95
CA GLU A 57 -4.40 2.56 -6.99
C GLU A 57 -5.77 1.92 -7.24
N PHE A 58 -5.80 0.60 -7.35
CA PHE A 58 -7.05 -0.14 -7.53
C PHE A 58 -7.98 0.05 -6.33
N ILE A 59 -7.45 -0.07 -5.12
CA ILE A 59 -8.23 0.09 -3.89
C ILE A 59 -8.81 1.51 -3.80
N ASN A 60 -8.01 2.53 -4.10
CA ASN A 60 -8.47 3.92 -4.07
C ASN A 60 -9.60 4.17 -5.06
N ILE A 61 -9.48 3.67 -6.28
CA ILE A 61 -10.52 3.81 -7.30
C ILE A 61 -11.78 3.09 -6.85
N SER A 62 -11.62 1.87 -6.32
CA SER A 62 -12.75 1.07 -5.85
C SER A 62 -13.47 1.74 -4.67
N LEU A 63 -12.72 2.31 -3.74
CA LEU A 63 -13.30 3.01 -2.59
C LEU A 63 -14.09 4.24 -3.03
N LYS A 64 -13.60 4.99 -4.00
CA LYS A 64 -14.31 6.15 -4.53
C LYS A 64 -15.63 5.75 -5.19
N THR A 65 -15.68 4.57 -5.78
CA THR A 65 -16.88 4.01 -6.38
C THR A 65 -17.87 3.53 -5.31
N LEU A 66 -17.36 2.89 -4.26
CA LEU A 66 -18.19 2.32 -3.18
C LEU A 66 -18.68 3.39 -2.20
N MET A 67 -17.92 4.45 -1.99
CA MET A 67 -18.28 5.53 -1.06
C MET A 67 -18.92 6.65 -1.85
N PRO A 68 -20.25 6.88 -1.66
CA PRO A 68 -20.92 7.94 -2.42
C PRO A 68 -20.31 9.30 -2.10
N PRO A 69 -20.24 10.21 -3.09
CA PRO A 69 -19.79 11.57 -2.83
C PRO A 69 -20.77 12.29 -1.91
N GLU A 70 -20.25 13.09 -1.03
CA GLU A 70 -21.08 13.91 -0.15
C GLU A 70 -21.65 15.11 -0.89
#